data_c6365d878f2d400c4e6c9de78bf31c12
#
_entry.id   c6365d878f2d400c4e6c9de78bf31c12
#
_cell.length_a   1.000
_cell.length_b   1.000
_cell.length_c   1.000
_cell.angle_alpha   90.00
_cell.angle_beta   90.00
_cell.angle_gamma   90.00
#
_symmetry.space_group_name_H-M   'P 1'
#
loop_
_entity.id
_entity.type
_entity.pdbx_description
1 polymer ?
#
loop_
_entity_poly.entity_id
_entity_poly.type
_entity_poly.pdbx_seq_one_letter_code
_entity_poly.pdbx_strand_id
1 'polypeptide(L)'
;MTMLEKVTLGATDLSVSRLCYGTNMLGWKLDQGQSNAILDTFADLGGNFIDTARAYGDWMPDAPVGASERALGAWLKTRKRDQFVIATKGGLFDMRVGDWRNRVTPEDITTDLLQSLDHLGIATIDLYFVHTDNPDVPVEPIVDMLIVHREAGRIRHFAASNWGAARIGAANAYAASLGKPGFVASETFWGLGVPDAAAAAAEGYQHYYEGEYEALHAGGLPFLAYAAQSGGYFTKRASGADLGPLAARYGVAVNDRRFAAAQALAEAHGVSINAIVLAYLINQPLKTIPIFGGSSPEQVRESVKAAALVLTPAELAQLRDA
;
A
#
# COMPACT_ATOMS: atom_id res chain seq x y z
N MET A 1 -9.15 22.68 -9.29
CA MET A 1 -8.41 21.40 -9.05
C MET A 1 -9.03 20.78 -7.81
N THR A 2 -9.45 19.52 -7.88
CA THR A 2 -10.03 18.83 -6.72
C THR A 2 -8.90 18.48 -5.75
N MET A 3 -8.98 18.99 -4.52
CA MET A 3 -8.05 18.63 -3.44
C MET A 3 -8.46 17.28 -2.86
N LEU A 4 -7.48 16.45 -2.53
CA LEU A 4 -7.71 15.17 -1.85
C LEU A 4 -8.32 15.42 -0.46
N GLU A 5 -9.48 14.82 -0.25
CA GLU A 5 -10.10 14.77 1.06
C GLU A 5 -9.27 13.89 2.02
N LYS A 6 -9.24 14.28 3.29
CA LYS A 6 -8.60 13.50 4.35
C LYS A 6 -9.64 12.75 5.16
N VAL A 7 -9.27 11.54 5.55
CA VAL A 7 -10.07 10.66 6.40
C VAL A 7 -9.24 10.18 7.59
N THR A 8 -9.88 9.85 8.69
CA THR A 8 -9.19 9.23 9.83
C THR A 8 -8.91 7.76 9.52
N LEU A 9 -7.67 7.32 9.70
CA LEU A 9 -7.26 5.94 9.50
C LEU A 9 -7.72 5.08 10.68
N GLY A 10 -8.83 4.36 10.51
CA GLY A 10 -9.37 3.49 11.55
C GLY A 10 -9.56 4.17 12.91
N ALA A 11 -9.13 3.50 13.97
CA ALA A 11 -9.18 4.00 15.36
C ALA A 11 -7.88 4.72 15.77
N THR A 12 -7.25 5.47 14.84
CA THR A 12 -6.02 6.22 15.10
C THR A 12 -6.26 7.72 15.08
N ASP A 13 -5.24 8.50 15.45
CA ASP A 13 -5.18 9.95 15.29
C ASP A 13 -4.61 10.40 13.93
N LEU A 14 -4.36 9.45 13.00
CA LEU A 14 -3.81 9.74 11.68
C LEU A 14 -4.90 10.25 10.73
N SER A 15 -4.75 11.50 10.28
CA SER A 15 -5.57 12.10 9.22
C SER A 15 -4.85 11.93 7.88
N VAL A 16 -5.34 11.05 7.01
CA VAL A 16 -4.69 10.61 5.78
C VAL A 16 -5.54 10.95 4.55
N SER A 17 -4.89 11.25 3.42
CA SER A 17 -5.59 11.37 2.14
C SER A 17 -6.22 10.03 1.73
N ARG A 18 -7.37 10.07 1.05
CA ARG A 18 -8.11 8.88 0.56
C ARG A 18 -7.35 8.05 -0.47
N LEU A 19 -6.21 8.54 -0.92
CA LEU A 19 -5.24 7.84 -1.76
C LEU A 19 -3.88 7.91 -1.07
N CYS A 20 -3.15 6.80 -1.09
CA CYS A 20 -1.79 6.69 -0.61
C CYS A 20 -0.83 6.61 -1.80
N TYR A 21 0.26 7.40 -1.80
CA TYR A 21 1.27 7.31 -2.85
C TYR A 21 2.32 6.26 -2.49
N GLY A 22 2.47 5.24 -3.34
CA GLY A 22 3.48 4.19 -3.20
C GLY A 22 4.80 4.57 -3.87
N THR A 23 5.89 4.47 -3.12
CA THR A 23 7.21 4.99 -3.51
C THR A 23 8.17 3.94 -4.06
N ASN A 24 7.71 2.76 -4.43
CA ASN A 24 8.57 1.63 -4.81
C ASN A 24 9.51 1.89 -6.01
N MET A 25 9.33 2.99 -6.74
CA MET A 25 10.17 3.38 -7.87
C MET A 25 11.20 4.46 -7.53
N LEU A 26 11.09 5.12 -6.37
CA LEU A 26 11.95 6.25 -6.01
C LEU A 26 13.38 5.79 -5.71
N GLY A 27 14.36 6.61 -6.08
CA GLY A 27 15.77 6.43 -5.73
C GLY A 27 16.52 5.33 -6.49
N TRP A 28 15.85 4.59 -7.39
CA TRP A 28 16.48 3.60 -8.24
C TRP A 28 15.99 3.67 -9.70
N LYS A 29 14.70 3.75 -9.93
CA LYS A 29 14.10 3.92 -11.27
C LYS A 29 13.86 5.39 -11.60
N LEU A 30 13.50 6.16 -10.61
CA LEU A 30 13.31 7.60 -10.68
C LEU A 30 14.41 8.28 -9.86
N ASP A 31 15.11 9.22 -10.48
CA ASP A 31 16.11 10.02 -9.79
C ASP A 31 15.47 10.96 -8.75
N GLN A 32 16.30 11.68 -7.99
CA GLN A 32 15.83 12.57 -6.94
C GLN A 32 14.97 13.73 -7.47
N GLY A 33 15.32 14.27 -8.65
CA GLY A 33 14.56 15.37 -9.27
C GLY A 33 13.17 14.93 -9.71
N GLN A 34 13.09 13.76 -10.36
CA GLN A 34 11.83 13.14 -10.75
C GLN A 34 10.98 12.76 -9.53
N SER A 35 11.63 12.19 -8.50
CA SER A 35 10.98 11.84 -7.24
C SER A 35 10.38 13.07 -6.56
N ASN A 36 11.13 14.17 -6.48
CA ASN A 36 10.66 15.42 -5.90
C ASN A 36 9.46 15.98 -6.67
N ALA A 37 9.52 16.03 -8.00
CA ALA A 37 8.43 16.56 -8.83
C ALA A 37 7.12 15.78 -8.64
N ILE A 38 7.21 14.48 -8.48
CA ILE A 38 6.06 13.61 -8.22
C ILE A 38 5.47 13.84 -6.83
N LEU A 39 6.34 13.84 -5.80
CA LEU A 39 5.92 14.03 -4.40
C LEU A 39 5.36 15.45 -4.18
N ASP A 40 5.96 16.47 -4.82
CA ASP A 40 5.44 17.84 -4.80
C ASP A 40 4.04 17.91 -5.44
N THR A 41 3.88 17.28 -6.60
CA THR A 41 2.58 17.22 -7.26
C THR A 41 1.52 16.55 -6.38
N PHE A 42 1.86 15.44 -5.72
CA PHE A 42 0.95 14.76 -4.80
C PHE A 42 0.58 15.65 -3.60
N ALA A 43 1.58 16.32 -3.00
CA ALA A 43 1.38 17.24 -1.88
C ALA A 43 0.53 18.45 -2.29
N ASP A 44 0.77 19.07 -3.45
CA ASP A 44 0.02 20.21 -4.00
C ASP A 44 -1.44 19.87 -4.26
N LEU A 45 -1.75 18.58 -4.51
CA LEU A 45 -3.11 18.07 -4.65
C LEU A 45 -3.77 17.67 -3.32
N GLY A 46 -3.13 17.98 -2.18
CA GLY A 46 -3.64 17.67 -0.84
C GLY A 46 -3.29 16.26 -0.34
N GLY A 47 -2.48 15.52 -1.10
CA GLY A 47 -1.97 14.23 -0.68
C GLY A 47 -1.01 14.37 0.49
N ASN A 48 -1.16 13.50 1.48
CA ASN A 48 -0.29 13.50 2.65
C ASN A 48 0.07 12.09 3.14
N PHE A 49 -0.48 11.06 2.54
CA PHE A 49 -0.22 9.69 2.93
C PHE A 49 0.73 9.03 1.93
N ILE A 50 1.92 8.67 2.41
CA ILE A 50 3.02 8.15 1.57
C ILE A 50 3.47 6.82 2.14
N ASP A 51 3.51 5.81 1.27
CA ASP A 51 3.92 4.46 1.58
C ASP A 51 5.28 4.14 0.97
N THR A 52 6.17 3.60 1.78
CA THR A 52 7.50 3.10 1.40
C THR A 52 7.80 1.77 2.09
N ALA A 53 9.01 1.26 1.94
CA ALA A 53 9.53 0.12 2.70
C ALA A 53 11.06 0.14 2.71
N ARG A 54 11.65 -0.43 3.76
CA ARG A 54 13.09 -0.62 3.89
C ARG A 54 13.68 -1.36 2.69
N ALA A 55 12.96 -2.36 2.18
CA ALA A 55 13.41 -3.21 1.09
C ALA A 55 13.15 -2.63 -0.32
N TYR A 56 12.49 -1.47 -0.45
CA TYR A 56 12.19 -0.93 -1.78
C TYR A 56 13.43 -0.45 -2.51
N GLY A 57 13.73 -1.12 -3.63
CA GLY A 57 14.93 -0.96 -4.44
C GLY A 57 15.96 -2.07 -4.25
N ASP A 58 15.81 -2.96 -3.26
CA ASP A 58 16.78 -4.04 -2.98
C ASP A 58 16.88 -5.10 -4.09
N TRP A 59 15.87 -5.21 -4.96
CA TRP A 59 15.91 -6.03 -6.18
C TRP A 59 16.82 -5.47 -7.29
N MET A 60 17.36 -4.26 -7.11
CA MET A 60 18.28 -3.62 -8.05
C MET A 60 19.68 -3.61 -7.43
N PRO A 61 20.63 -4.39 -7.96
CA PRO A 61 21.96 -4.52 -7.37
C PRO A 61 22.72 -3.18 -7.23
N ASP A 62 22.52 -2.28 -8.20
CA ASP A 62 23.22 -0.97 -8.25
C ASP A 62 22.51 0.14 -7.44
N ALA A 63 21.30 -0.11 -6.95
CA ALA A 63 20.61 0.87 -6.13
C ALA A 63 21.18 0.91 -4.70
N PRO A 64 21.21 2.05 -4.01
CA PRO A 64 21.64 2.10 -2.61
C PRO A 64 20.64 1.34 -1.71
N VAL A 65 21.13 0.79 -0.60
CA VAL A 65 20.24 0.19 0.43
C VAL A 65 19.26 1.24 0.93
N GLY A 66 17.96 0.89 0.96
CA GLY A 66 16.89 1.82 1.34
C GLY A 66 16.71 2.95 0.33
N ALA A 67 16.92 2.68 -0.97
CA ALA A 67 16.86 3.69 -2.04
C ALA A 67 15.59 4.55 -1.97
N SER A 68 14.42 3.91 -1.83
CA SER A 68 13.14 4.60 -1.76
C SER A 68 13.00 5.47 -0.51
N GLU A 69 13.35 4.94 0.65
CA GLU A 69 13.32 5.69 1.92
C GLU A 69 14.29 6.88 1.90
N ARG A 70 15.50 6.70 1.37
CA ARG A 70 16.49 7.78 1.25
C ARG A 70 16.03 8.90 0.31
N ALA A 71 15.42 8.56 -0.82
CA ALA A 71 14.86 9.53 -1.74
C ALA A 71 13.69 10.30 -1.10
N LEU A 72 12.80 9.59 -0.39
CA LEU A 72 11.71 10.22 0.38
C LEU A 72 12.27 11.07 1.52
N GLY A 73 13.25 10.59 2.26
CA GLY A 73 13.91 11.32 3.35
C GLY A 73 14.57 12.62 2.87
N ALA A 74 15.23 12.59 1.71
CA ALA A 74 15.81 13.79 1.10
C ALA A 74 14.73 14.83 0.75
N TRP A 75 13.59 14.41 0.22
CA TRP A 75 12.44 15.29 -0.04
C TRP A 75 11.83 15.84 1.26
N LEU A 76 11.64 15.01 2.30
CA LEU A 76 11.07 15.41 3.60
C LEU A 76 11.90 16.50 4.28
N LYS A 77 13.22 16.54 4.12
CA LYS A 77 14.10 17.59 4.69
C LYS A 77 13.71 19.00 4.24
N THR A 78 13.04 19.14 3.10
CA THR A 78 12.61 20.43 2.55
C THR A 78 11.15 20.77 2.87
N ARG A 79 10.48 19.97 3.69
CA ARG A 79 9.07 20.07 4.01
C ARG A 79 8.82 20.10 5.52
N LYS A 80 7.64 20.58 5.92
CA LYS A 80 7.18 20.44 7.31
C LYS A 80 6.74 18.99 7.52
N ARG A 81 7.47 18.26 8.36
CA ARG A 81 7.30 16.82 8.59
C ARG A 81 5.87 16.45 9.04
N ASP A 82 5.25 17.30 9.86
CA ASP A 82 3.92 17.11 10.43
C ASP A 82 2.77 17.22 9.40
N GLN A 83 3.07 17.66 8.19
CA GLN A 83 2.10 17.71 7.10
C GLN A 83 1.85 16.33 6.46
N PHE A 84 2.75 15.37 6.69
CA PHE A 84 2.73 14.07 6.02
C PHE A 84 2.62 12.93 7.02
N VAL A 85 1.88 11.89 6.64
CA VAL A 85 1.82 10.59 7.29
C VAL A 85 2.68 9.63 6.49
N ILE A 86 3.74 9.13 7.11
CA ILE A 86 4.70 8.23 6.47
C ILE A 86 4.49 6.81 6.99
N ALA A 87 4.18 5.91 6.05
CA ALA A 87 4.16 4.48 6.28
C ALA A 87 5.43 3.85 5.73
N THR A 88 6.05 2.94 6.47
CA THR A 88 7.14 2.09 5.99
C THR A 88 7.06 0.70 6.59
N LYS A 89 7.88 -0.23 6.08
CA LYS A 89 7.77 -1.66 6.37
C LYS A 89 9.13 -2.31 6.58
N GLY A 90 9.18 -3.32 7.46
CA GLY A 90 10.35 -4.19 7.66
C GLY A 90 9.97 -5.65 7.87
N GLY A 91 10.97 -6.53 7.95
CA GLY A 91 10.77 -7.97 8.11
C GLY A 91 10.63 -8.75 6.80
N LEU A 92 10.90 -8.12 5.63
CA LEU A 92 10.97 -8.84 4.36
C LEU A 92 12.33 -9.55 4.26
N PHE A 93 12.39 -10.66 3.48
CA PHE A 93 13.65 -11.34 3.12
C PHE A 93 14.64 -10.36 2.47
N ASP A 94 15.95 -10.63 2.60
CA ASP A 94 16.99 -9.75 2.07
C ASP A 94 17.48 -10.24 0.70
N MET A 95 16.94 -9.62 -0.35
CA MET A 95 17.27 -9.93 -1.75
C MET A 95 18.72 -9.61 -2.13
N ARG A 96 19.35 -8.64 -1.45
CA ARG A 96 20.70 -8.19 -1.80
C ARG A 96 21.78 -9.21 -1.50
N VAL A 97 21.61 -9.91 -0.39
CA VAL A 97 22.55 -10.95 0.05
C VAL A 97 22.05 -12.35 -0.28
N GLY A 98 20.90 -12.46 -0.98
CA GLY A 98 20.28 -13.74 -1.31
C GLY A 98 19.79 -14.49 -0.07
N ASP A 99 19.50 -13.78 1.01
CA ASP A 99 18.92 -14.36 2.22
C ASP A 99 17.40 -14.41 2.08
N TRP A 100 16.90 -15.57 1.68
CA TRP A 100 15.47 -15.82 1.45
C TRP A 100 14.76 -16.37 2.71
N ARG A 101 15.44 -16.40 3.86
CA ARG A 101 14.78 -16.77 5.11
C ARG A 101 13.68 -15.78 5.46
N ASN A 102 12.68 -16.26 6.13
CA ASN A 102 11.68 -15.37 6.68
C ASN A 102 12.30 -14.54 7.83
N ARG A 103 12.27 -13.22 7.70
CA ARG A 103 12.87 -12.26 8.65
C ARG A 103 11.84 -11.64 9.60
N VAL A 104 10.68 -12.28 9.77
CA VAL A 104 9.67 -11.85 10.75
C VAL A 104 10.07 -12.35 12.14
N THR A 105 11.11 -11.73 12.68
CA THR A 105 11.60 -11.90 14.06
C THR A 105 11.71 -10.54 14.73
N PRO A 106 11.63 -10.45 16.07
CA PRO A 106 11.81 -9.19 16.79
C PRO A 106 13.13 -8.48 16.46
N GLU A 107 14.22 -9.23 16.30
CA GLU A 107 15.57 -8.71 16.02
C GLU A 107 15.65 -8.13 14.61
N ASP A 108 15.18 -8.86 13.61
CA ASP A 108 15.22 -8.42 12.21
C ASP A 108 14.32 -7.21 11.97
N ILE A 109 13.09 -7.25 12.52
CA ILE A 109 12.14 -6.13 12.40
C ILE A 109 12.68 -4.89 13.11
N THR A 110 13.28 -5.04 14.30
CA THR A 110 13.93 -3.93 15.02
C THR A 110 15.06 -3.33 14.19
N THR A 111 15.91 -4.17 13.59
CA THR A 111 17.00 -3.72 12.73
C THR A 111 16.48 -2.93 11.53
N ASP A 112 15.49 -3.45 10.82
CA ASP A 112 14.88 -2.79 9.68
C ASP A 112 14.20 -1.47 10.06
N LEU A 113 13.52 -1.42 11.22
CA LEU A 113 12.88 -0.21 11.75
C LEU A 113 13.91 0.90 12.03
N LEU A 114 15.02 0.55 12.69
CA LEU A 114 16.07 1.53 12.98
C LEU A 114 16.76 2.02 11.70
N GLN A 115 16.97 1.14 10.71
CA GLN A 115 17.45 1.53 9.39
C GLN A 115 16.47 2.48 8.68
N SER A 116 15.16 2.20 8.74
CA SER A 116 14.13 3.05 8.14
C SER A 116 14.14 4.46 8.74
N LEU A 117 14.29 4.58 10.07
CA LEU A 117 14.41 5.90 10.73
C LEU A 117 15.63 6.67 10.23
N ASP A 118 16.78 5.99 10.06
CA ASP A 118 18.02 6.58 9.51
C ASP A 118 17.83 7.00 8.05
N HIS A 119 17.34 6.10 7.19
CA HIS A 119 17.14 6.36 5.77
C HIS A 119 16.18 7.52 5.51
N LEU A 120 15.07 7.56 6.25
CA LEU A 120 14.07 8.62 6.17
C LEU A 120 14.56 9.92 6.82
N GLY A 121 15.52 9.85 7.74
CA GLY A 121 16.01 11.01 8.51
C GLY A 121 14.95 11.60 9.43
N ILE A 122 14.09 10.76 10.02
CA ILE A 122 13.00 11.16 10.92
C ILE A 122 13.13 10.46 12.26
N ALA A 123 12.65 11.10 13.33
CA ALA A 123 12.67 10.52 14.68
C ALA A 123 11.54 9.51 14.93
N THR A 124 10.42 9.67 14.21
CA THR A 124 9.20 8.86 14.43
C THR A 124 8.54 8.53 13.09
N ILE A 125 8.25 7.27 12.87
CA ILE A 125 7.42 6.76 11.76
C ILE A 125 5.96 6.80 12.21
N ASP A 126 5.05 7.30 11.35
CA ASP A 126 3.63 7.41 11.72
C ASP A 126 2.93 6.04 11.71
N LEU A 127 3.23 5.19 10.71
CA LEU A 127 2.65 3.87 10.57
C LEU A 127 3.72 2.86 10.13
N TYR A 128 4.01 1.88 10.97
CA TYR A 128 5.02 0.86 10.66
C TYR A 128 4.35 -0.48 10.38
N PHE A 129 4.64 -1.08 9.23
CA PHE A 129 4.12 -2.39 8.85
C PHE A 129 5.14 -3.50 9.11
N VAL A 130 4.67 -4.63 9.63
CA VAL A 130 5.36 -5.90 9.44
C VAL A 130 5.06 -6.35 8.01
N HIS A 131 6.09 -6.42 7.15
CA HIS A 131 5.96 -6.47 5.67
C HIS A 131 5.39 -7.78 5.14
N THR A 132 5.62 -8.88 5.86
CA THR A 132 5.10 -10.21 5.55
C THR A 132 4.81 -10.96 6.84
N ASP A 133 4.16 -12.12 6.74
CA ASP A 133 3.90 -12.99 7.89
C ASP A 133 4.92 -14.13 7.99
N ASN A 134 5.06 -14.65 9.20
CA ASN A 134 5.72 -15.93 9.48
C ASN A 134 4.81 -16.75 10.42
N PRO A 135 4.00 -17.66 9.86
CA PRO A 135 3.11 -18.48 10.67
C PRO A 135 3.80 -19.36 11.72
N ASP A 136 5.10 -19.64 11.54
CA ASP A 136 5.89 -20.45 12.47
C ASP A 136 6.34 -19.67 13.72
N VAL A 137 6.24 -18.32 13.68
CA VAL A 137 6.54 -17.45 14.82
C VAL A 137 5.26 -17.09 15.56
N PRO A 138 5.19 -17.27 16.90
CA PRO A 138 4.06 -16.77 17.69
C PRO A 138 3.86 -15.26 17.52
N VAL A 139 2.63 -14.78 17.64
CA VAL A 139 2.33 -13.34 17.46
C VAL A 139 2.83 -12.49 18.63
N GLU A 140 2.92 -13.09 19.83
CA GLU A 140 3.23 -12.41 21.07
C GLU A 140 4.58 -11.67 21.04
N PRO A 141 5.73 -12.31 20.72
CA PRO A 141 7.01 -11.59 20.69
C PRO A 141 7.07 -10.51 19.63
N ILE A 142 6.32 -10.64 18.51
CA ILE A 142 6.24 -9.61 17.49
C ILE A 142 5.48 -8.40 18.03
N VAL A 143 4.32 -8.62 18.66
CA VAL A 143 3.49 -7.56 19.25
C VAL A 143 4.21 -6.86 20.39
N ASP A 144 4.87 -7.61 21.28
CA ASP A 144 5.65 -7.05 22.40
C ASP A 144 6.74 -6.11 21.90
N MET A 145 7.50 -6.52 20.88
CA MET A 145 8.54 -5.69 20.25
C MET A 145 7.96 -4.42 19.66
N LEU A 146 6.82 -4.50 18.93
CA LEU A 146 6.16 -3.34 18.34
C LEU A 146 5.65 -2.37 19.41
N ILE A 147 5.12 -2.87 20.52
CA ILE A 147 4.71 -2.07 21.69
C ILE A 147 5.91 -1.32 22.28
N VAL A 148 7.05 -2.00 22.44
CA VAL A 148 8.30 -1.36 22.93
C VAL A 148 8.74 -0.22 22.02
N HIS A 149 8.70 -0.41 20.70
CA HIS A 149 9.05 0.65 19.76
C HIS A 149 8.06 1.82 19.79
N ARG A 150 6.77 1.53 19.96
CA ARG A 150 5.73 2.53 20.10
C ARG A 150 5.90 3.35 21.39
N GLU A 151 6.13 2.71 22.51
CA GLU A 151 6.37 3.36 23.81
C GLU A 151 7.65 4.19 23.84
N ALA A 152 8.67 3.76 23.06
CA ALA A 152 9.88 4.52 22.84
C ALA A 152 9.72 5.72 21.86
N GLY A 153 8.54 5.92 21.29
CA GLY A 153 8.25 7.01 20.36
C GLY A 153 8.85 6.85 18.96
N ARG A 154 9.38 5.66 18.63
CA ARG A 154 9.96 5.39 17.30
C ARG A 154 8.90 5.19 16.23
N ILE A 155 7.75 4.67 16.63
CA ILE A 155 6.55 4.53 15.77
C ILE A 155 5.33 5.05 16.52
N ARG A 156 4.35 5.64 15.81
CA ARG A 156 3.08 6.05 16.42
C ARG A 156 2.09 4.89 16.45
N HIS A 157 1.96 4.21 15.32
CA HIS A 157 1.08 3.06 15.13
C HIS A 157 1.81 1.97 14.36
N PHE A 158 1.32 0.73 14.49
CA PHE A 158 1.82 -0.39 13.72
C PHE A 158 0.67 -1.18 13.07
N ALA A 159 0.99 -1.86 11.97
CA ALA A 159 0.03 -2.54 11.11
C ALA A 159 0.65 -3.79 10.49
N ALA A 160 -0.17 -4.63 9.88
CA ALA A 160 0.24 -5.87 9.24
C ALA A 160 0.14 -5.76 7.72
N SER A 161 1.16 -6.23 6.99
CA SER A 161 1.12 -6.40 5.55
C SER A 161 1.27 -7.86 5.20
N ASN A 162 0.45 -8.38 4.29
CA ASN A 162 0.44 -9.79 3.89
C ASN A 162 0.17 -10.79 5.02
N TRP A 163 -0.63 -10.39 6.00
CA TRP A 163 -1.08 -11.25 7.09
C TRP A 163 -2.52 -11.70 6.87
N GLY A 164 -2.81 -12.99 7.13
CA GLY A 164 -4.18 -13.51 7.13
C GLY A 164 -5.00 -12.95 8.30
N ALA A 165 -6.33 -12.88 8.11
CA ALA A 165 -7.25 -12.27 9.08
C ALA A 165 -7.19 -12.92 10.46
N ALA A 166 -7.07 -14.25 10.53
CA ALA A 166 -6.97 -14.97 11.80
C ALA A 166 -5.73 -14.57 12.61
N ARG A 167 -4.60 -14.38 11.94
CA ARG A 167 -3.34 -13.96 12.57
C ARG A 167 -3.40 -12.53 13.08
N ILE A 168 -3.98 -11.61 12.30
CA ILE A 168 -4.24 -10.23 12.73
C ILE A 168 -5.16 -10.23 13.95
N GLY A 169 -6.22 -11.05 13.93
CA GLY A 169 -7.14 -11.20 15.06
C GLY A 169 -6.44 -11.70 16.32
N ALA A 170 -5.59 -12.72 16.20
CA ALA A 170 -4.81 -13.26 17.32
C ALA A 170 -3.85 -12.21 17.92
N ALA A 171 -3.11 -11.49 17.07
CA ALA A 171 -2.21 -10.41 17.48
C ALA A 171 -2.95 -9.28 18.22
N ASN A 172 -4.13 -8.89 17.69
CA ASN A 172 -4.95 -7.84 18.30
C ASN A 172 -5.58 -8.31 19.64
N ALA A 173 -5.99 -9.57 19.74
CA ALA A 173 -6.50 -10.14 20.98
C ALA A 173 -5.39 -10.17 22.06
N TYR A 174 -4.16 -10.54 21.68
CA TYR A 174 -3.03 -10.51 22.59
C TYR A 174 -2.73 -9.07 23.06
N ALA A 175 -2.61 -8.11 22.15
CA ALA A 175 -2.39 -6.72 22.52
C ALA A 175 -3.48 -6.19 23.48
N ALA A 176 -4.74 -6.52 23.21
CA ALA A 176 -5.88 -6.14 24.06
C ALA A 176 -5.78 -6.76 25.46
N SER A 177 -5.28 -8.00 25.60
CA SER A 177 -5.06 -8.64 26.90
C SER A 177 -4.04 -7.91 27.77
N LEU A 178 -3.12 -7.17 27.12
CA LEU A 178 -2.13 -6.29 27.78
C LEU A 178 -2.65 -4.86 27.99
N GLY A 179 -3.88 -4.55 27.58
CA GLY A 179 -4.40 -3.17 27.60
C GLY A 179 -3.68 -2.24 26.61
N LYS A 180 -3.11 -2.80 25.55
CA LYS A 180 -2.33 -2.06 24.53
C LYS A 180 -3.03 -2.09 23.17
N PRO A 181 -2.77 -1.10 22.30
CA PRO A 181 -3.25 -1.16 20.92
C PRO A 181 -2.52 -2.25 20.13
N GLY A 182 -3.25 -2.93 19.23
CA GLY A 182 -2.73 -3.88 18.28
C GLY A 182 -2.51 -3.26 16.89
N PHE A 183 -2.56 -4.10 15.85
CA PHE A 183 -2.53 -3.67 14.46
C PHE A 183 -3.72 -2.78 14.15
N VAL A 184 -3.46 -1.60 13.58
CA VAL A 184 -4.48 -0.58 13.28
C VAL A 184 -4.94 -0.59 11.83
N ALA A 185 -4.26 -1.32 10.95
CA ALA A 185 -4.57 -1.45 9.53
C ALA A 185 -4.03 -2.78 8.98
N SER A 186 -4.55 -3.20 7.83
CA SER A 186 -4.00 -4.30 7.04
C SER A 186 -3.64 -3.81 5.65
N GLU A 187 -2.49 -4.24 5.13
CA GLU A 187 -2.09 -3.98 3.76
C GLU A 187 -2.02 -5.29 3.00
N THR A 188 -2.87 -5.42 1.96
CA THR A 188 -3.01 -6.65 1.18
C THR A 188 -3.00 -6.37 -0.31
N PHE A 189 -2.68 -7.40 -1.10
CA PHE A 189 -2.82 -7.36 -2.55
C PHE A 189 -4.30 -7.28 -2.91
N TRP A 190 -4.73 -6.13 -3.41
CA TRP A 190 -6.11 -5.95 -3.86
C TRP A 190 -6.22 -4.92 -4.98
N GLY A 191 -7.00 -5.26 -6.00
CA GLY A 191 -7.30 -4.39 -7.13
C GLY A 191 -8.50 -4.90 -7.91
N LEU A 192 -8.94 -4.14 -8.91
CA LEU A 192 -9.97 -4.60 -9.84
C LEU A 192 -9.50 -5.82 -10.64
N GLY A 193 -8.21 -5.88 -11.01
CA GLY A 193 -7.64 -7.00 -11.74
C GLY A 193 -7.41 -8.21 -10.84
N VAL A 194 -7.92 -9.36 -11.28
CA VAL A 194 -7.69 -10.66 -10.66
C VAL A 194 -6.44 -11.28 -11.31
N PRO A 195 -5.39 -11.57 -10.54
CA PRO A 195 -4.23 -12.24 -11.10
C PRO A 195 -4.54 -13.71 -11.42
N ASP A 196 -3.82 -14.28 -12.36
CA ASP A 196 -3.81 -15.73 -12.56
C ASP A 196 -3.45 -16.45 -11.26
N ALA A 197 -4.19 -17.50 -10.90
CA ALA A 197 -4.04 -18.18 -9.62
C ALA A 197 -2.66 -18.81 -9.41
N ALA A 198 -2.04 -19.35 -10.48
CA ALA A 198 -0.72 -19.95 -10.39
C ALA A 198 0.36 -18.87 -10.24
N ALA A 199 0.22 -17.75 -10.96
CA ALA A 199 1.10 -16.58 -10.82
C ALA A 199 1.00 -15.98 -9.41
N ALA A 200 -0.21 -15.85 -8.87
CA ALA A 200 -0.44 -15.33 -7.51
C ALA A 200 0.19 -16.25 -6.44
N ALA A 201 0.00 -17.55 -6.56
CA ALA A 201 0.56 -18.53 -5.63
C ALA A 201 2.11 -18.54 -5.66
N ALA A 202 2.72 -18.38 -6.84
CA ALA A 202 4.17 -18.34 -6.99
C ALA A 202 4.81 -17.10 -6.35
N GLU A 203 4.07 -15.99 -6.25
CA GLU A 203 4.55 -14.75 -5.64
C GLU A 203 4.46 -14.76 -4.10
N GLY A 204 3.63 -15.62 -3.51
CA GLY A 204 3.48 -15.76 -2.07
C GLY A 204 2.86 -14.55 -1.35
N TYR A 205 2.17 -13.67 -2.09
CA TYR A 205 1.49 -12.52 -1.49
C TYR A 205 0.12 -12.90 -0.92
N GLN A 206 -0.23 -12.29 0.20
CA GLN A 206 -1.58 -12.39 0.75
C GLN A 206 -2.54 -11.53 -0.07
N HIS A 207 -3.45 -12.18 -0.76
CA HIS A 207 -4.51 -11.51 -1.51
C HIS A 207 -5.70 -11.20 -0.60
N TYR A 208 -6.42 -10.13 -0.94
CA TYR A 208 -7.74 -9.90 -0.37
C TYR A 208 -8.73 -10.89 -0.98
N TYR A 209 -9.39 -11.62 -0.10
CA TYR A 209 -10.51 -12.49 -0.47
C TYR A 209 -11.77 -12.03 0.26
N GLU A 210 -12.86 -11.88 -0.50
CA GLU A 210 -14.17 -11.58 0.08
C GLU A 210 -14.54 -12.68 1.08
N GLY A 211 -14.99 -12.28 2.27
CA GLY A 211 -15.33 -13.21 3.37
C GLY A 211 -14.20 -13.47 4.36
N GLU A 212 -12.94 -13.47 3.96
CA GLU A 212 -11.82 -13.74 4.88
C GLU A 212 -11.62 -12.62 5.91
N TYR A 213 -11.77 -11.37 5.46
CA TYR A 213 -11.49 -10.20 6.31
C TYR A 213 -12.74 -9.52 6.89
N GLU A 214 -13.94 -10.08 6.71
CA GLU A 214 -15.20 -9.45 7.12
C GLU A 214 -15.25 -9.12 8.62
N ALA A 215 -14.75 -10.01 9.47
CA ALA A 215 -14.72 -9.78 10.93
C ALA A 215 -13.82 -8.61 11.31
N LEU A 216 -12.67 -8.44 10.63
CA LEU A 216 -11.76 -7.31 10.85
C LEU A 216 -12.39 -5.99 10.35
N HIS A 217 -13.09 -6.03 9.23
CA HIS A 217 -13.85 -4.90 8.72
C HIS A 217 -14.97 -4.48 9.65
N ALA A 218 -15.75 -5.44 10.16
CA ALA A 218 -16.80 -5.19 11.15
C ALA A 218 -16.23 -4.53 12.42
N GLY A 219 -14.98 -4.88 12.78
CA GLY A 219 -14.22 -4.23 13.84
C GLY A 219 -13.64 -2.85 13.47
N GLY A 220 -13.85 -2.39 12.22
CA GLY A 220 -13.42 -1.06 11.77
C GLY A 220 -11.96 -0.98 11.32
N LEU A 221 -11.27 -2.11 11.11
CA LEU A 221 -9.90 -2.15 10.60
C LEU A 221 -9.86 -1.69 9.13
N PRO A 222 -9.15 -0.60 8.78
CA PRO A 222 -9.01 -0.16 7.40
C PRO A 222 -8.04 -1.05 6.62
N PHE A 223 -8.23 -1.08 5.30
CA PHE A 223 -7.36 -1.79 4.37
C PHE A 223 -6.61 -0.81 3.47
N LEU A 224 -5.31 -1.02 3.33
CA LEU A 224 -4.49 -0.41 2.31
C LEU A 224 -4.32 -1.42 1.18
N ALA A 225 -4.82 -1.09 -0.01
CA ALA A 225 -4.78 -1.97 -1.16
C ALA A 225 -3.55 -1.66 -2.00
N TYR A 226 -2.51 -2.49 -1.94
CA TYR A 226 -1.41 -2.39 -2.90
C TYR A 226 -1.72 -3.17 -4.19
N ALA A 227 -0.96 -2.94 -5.26
CA ALA A 227 -1.31 -3.35 -6.62
C ALA A 227 -2.67 -2.80 -7.12
N ALA A 228 -3.15 -1.72 -6.51
CA ALA A 228 -4.47 -1.11 -6.76
C ALA A 228 -4.77 -0.84 -8.24
N GLN A 229 -3.74 -0.56 -9.04
CA GLN A 229 -3.82 -0.29 -10.49
C GLN A 229 -3.50 -1.54 -11.33
N SER A 230 -3.34 -2.72 -10.73
CA SER A 230 -2.96 -3.97 -11.41
C SER A 230 -1.72 -3.80 -12.31
N GLY A 231 -0.71 -3.06 -11.84
CA GLY A 231 0.50 -2.75 -12.61
C GLY A 231 0.25 -1.89 -13.87
N GLY A 232 -0.92 -1.28 -13.99
CA GLY A 232 -1.35 -0.52 -15.17
C GLY A 232 -1.99 -1.38 -16.25
N TYR A 233 -2.38 -2.60 -15.97
CA TYR A 233 -2.99 -3.54 -16.92
C TYR A 233 -4.16 -2.92 -17.70
N PHE A 234 -5.14 -2.35 -16.99
CA PHE A 234 -6.32 -1.74 -17.61
C PHE A 234 -5.97 -0.54 -18.50
N THR A 235 -5.07 0.32 -18.02
CA THR A 235 -4.63 1.52 -18.76
C THR A 235 -3.86 1.16 -20.03
N LYS A 236 -2.93 0.21 -19.95
CA LYS A 236 -2.17 -0.28 -21.10
C LYS A 236 -3.09 -0.95 -22.12
N ARG A 237 -4.01 -1.77 -21.64
CA ARG A 237 -4.99 -2.42 -22.51
C ARG A 237 -5.88 -1.40 -23.24
N ALA A 238 -6.36 -0.37 -22.57
CA ALA A 238 -7.17 0.69 -23.16
C ALA A 238 -6.43 1.50 -24.23
N SER A 239 -5.12 1.68 -24.06
CA SER A 239 -4.26 2.38 -25.03
C SER A 239 -3.70 1.49 -26.15
N GLY A 240 -3.94 0.17 -26.11
CA GLY A 240 -3.34 -0.79 -27.03
C GLY A 240 -1.83 -0.98 -26.86
N ALA A 241 -1.29 -0.58 -25.70
CA ALA A 241 0.12 -0.74 -25.39
C ALA A 241 0.46 -2.20 -25.06
N ASP A 242 1.72 -2.58 -25.27
CA ASP A 242 2.20 -3.92 -24.90
C ASP A 242 2.04 -4.17 -23.39
N LEU A 243 1.37 -5.27 -23.07
CA LEU A 243 1.16 -5.69 -21.68
C LEU A 243 2.41 -6.32 -21.07
N GLY A 244 3.31 -6.88 -21.89
CA GLY A 244 4.49 -7.57 -21.39
C GLY A 244 4.14 -8.66 -20.36
N PRO A 245 4.83 -8.70 -19.19
CA PRO A 245 4.54 -9.67 -18.14
C PRO A 245 3.12 -9.60 -17.57
N LEU A 246 2.44 -8.46 -17.71
CA LEU A 246 1.06 -8.30 -17.22
C LEU A 246 0.07 -9.18 -17.98
N ALA A 247 0.38 -9.56 -19.23
CA ALA A 247 -0.45 -10.48 -20.01
C ALA A 247 -0.54 -11.87 -19.33
N ALA A 248 0.59 -12.39 -18.86
CA ALA A 248 0.62 -13.67 -18.14
C ALA A 248 -0.07 -13.55 -16.75
N ARG A 249 0.13 -12.42 -16.08
CA ARG A 249 -0.41 -12.21 -14.73
C ARG A 249 -1.91 -11.94 -14.69
N TYR A 250 -2.44 -11.17 -15.63
CA TYR A 250 -3.81 -10.68 -15.62
C TYR A 250 -4.66 -11.11 -16.82
N GLY A 251 -4.11 -11.89 -17.75
CA GLY A 251 -4.78 -12.35 -18.97
C GLY A 251 -5.79 -13.47 -18.72
N VAL A 252 -6.64 -13.32 -17.71
CA VAL A 252 -7.70 -14.27 -17.35
C VAL A 252 -9.07 -13.74 -17.78
N ALA A 253 -9.99 -14.62 -18.13
CA ALA A 253 -11.28 -14.27 -18.74
C ALA A 253 -12.14 -13.29 -17.91
N VAL A 254 -12.04 -13.33 -16.58
CA VAL A 254 -12.74 -12.38 -15.70
C VAL A 254 -12.26 -10.95 -15.94
N ASN A 255 -10.96 -10.75 -16.22
CA ASN A 255 -10.43 -9.43 -16.48
C ASN A 255 -10.82 -8.88 -17.86
N ASP A 256 -11.19 -9.73 -18.82
CA ASP A 256 -11.76 -9.27 -20.09
C ASP A 256 -13.12 -8.60 -19.86
N ARG A 257 -13.95 -9.22 -19.03
CA ARG A 257 -15.27 -8.66 -18.69
C ARG A 257 -15.16 -7.42 -17.84
N ARG A 258 -14.29 -7.44 -16.81
CA ARG A 258 -14.01 -6.27 -15.96
C ARG A 258 -13.41 -5.10 -16.73
N PHE A 259 -12.59 -5.38 -17.74
CA PHE A 259 -12.07 -4.34 -18.63
C PHE A 259 -13.20 -3.68 -19.41
N ALA A 260 -14.10 -4.46 -20.02
CA ALA A 260 -15.24 -3.92 -20.77
C ALA A 260 -16.16 -3.09 -19.85
N ALA A 261 -16.45 -3.56 -18.65
CA ALA A 261 -17.23 -2.83 -17.66
C ALA A 261 -16.55 -1.52 -17.23
N ALA A 262 -15.25 -1.57 -16.92
CA ALA A 262 -14.48 -0.39 -16.54
C ALA A 262 -14.37 0.65 -17.65
N GLN A 263 -14.25 0.21 -18.91
CA GLN A 263 -14.22 1.10 -20.07
C GLN A 263 -15.58 1.79 -20.25
N ALA A 264 -16.69 1.06 -20.18
CA ALA A 264 -18.03 1.63 -20.28
C ALA A 264 -18.31 2.67 -19.19
N LEU A 265 -17.90 2.39 -17.95
CA LEU A 265 -18.03 3.35 -16.84
C LEU A 265 -17.11 4.55 -17.00
N ALA A 266 -15.89 4.37 -17.52
CA ALA A 266 -14.99 5.48 -17.81
C ALA A 266 -15.60 6.45 -18.83
N GLU A 267 -16.22 5.93 -19.89
CA GLU A 267 -16.96 6.72 -20.88
C GLU A 267 -18.17 7.43 -20.26
N ALA A 268 -18.98 6.72 -19.48
CA ALA A 268 -20.18 7.26 -18.84
C ALA A 268 -19.86 8.41 -17.86
N HIS A 269 -18.78 8.29 -17.11
CA HIS A 269 -18.33 9.30 -16.13
C HIS A 269 -17.40 10.37 -16.73
N GLY A 270 -16.96 10.24 -18.00
CA GLY A 270 -16.04 11.18 -18.65
C GLY A 270 -14.65 11.21 -17.98
N VAL A 271 -14.18 10.06 -17.47
CA VAL A 271 -12.89 9.91 -16.79
C VAL A 271 -12.03 8.84 -17.46
N SER A 272 -10.78 8.71 -17.06
CA SER A 272 -9.95 7.61 -17.55
C SER A 272 -10.32 6.28 -16.89
N ILE A 273 -9.96 5.17 -17.55
CA ILE A 273 -10.11 3.84 -16.99
C ILE A 273 -9.32 3.66 -15.68
N ASN A 274 -8.18 4.34 -15.54
CA ASN A 274 -7.38 4.33 -14.30
C ASN A 274 -8.17 4.95 -13.13
N ALA A 275 -8.93 6.01 -13.37
CA ALA A 275 -9.78 6.62 -12.35
C ALA A 275 -10.87 5.65 -11.88
N ILE A 276 -11.50 4.89 -12.77
CA ILE A 276 -12.47 3.83 -12.43
C ILE A 276 -11.82 2.73 -11.61
N VAL A 277 -10.65 2.25 -12.03
CA VAL A 277 -9.92 1.18 -11.33
C VAL A 277 -9.58 1.56 -9.88
N LEU A 278 -9.15 2.79 -9.65
CA LEU A 278 -8.89 3.29 -8.30
C LEU A 278 -10.19 3.58 -7.54
N ALA A 279 -11.20 4.15 -8.19
CA ALA A 279 -12.49 4.45 -7.59
C ALA A 279 -13.22 3.16 -7.15
N TYR A 280 -13.03 2.06 -7.85
CA TYR A 280 -13.54 0.75 -7.42
C TYR A 280 -13.13 0.42 -5.97
N LEU A 281 -11.87 0.66 -5.60
CA LEU A 281 -11.38 0.42 -4.24
C LEU A 281 -11.85 1.49 -3.25
N ILE A 282 -11.82 2.77 -3.65
CA ILE A 282 -12.22 3.89 -2.79
C ILE A 282 -13.69 3.80 -2.36
N ASN A 283 -14.54 3.28 -3.24
CA ASN A 283 -15.99 3.21 -3.02
C ASN A 283 -16.46 1.85 -2.45
N GLN A 284 -15.54 0.97 -2.05
CA GLN A 284 -15.93 -0.25 -1.33
C GLN A 284 -16.68 0.09 -0.04
N PRO A 285 -17.62 -0.75 0.40
CA PRO A 285 -18.28 -0.58 1.71
C PRO A 285 -17.29 -0.57 2.88
N LEU A 286 -16.14 -1.18 2.67
CA LEU A 286 -15.03 -1.30 3.61
C LEU A 286 -14.13 -0.06 3.50
N LYS A 287 -13.60 0.42 4.62
CA LYS A 287 -12.63 1.52 4.61
C LYS A 287 -11.35 1.08 3.90
N THR A 288 -11.26 1.39 2.62
CA THR A 288 -10.13 1.02 1.76
C THR A 288 -9.42 2.27 1.27
N ILE A 289 -8.09 2.26 1.36
CA ILE A 289 -7.22 3.30 0.83
C ILE A 289 -6.31 2.64 -0.23
N PRO A 290 -6.50 2.93 -1.52
CA PRO A 290 -5.61 2.40 -2.55
C PRO A 290 -4.21 3.02 -2.44
N ILE A 291 -3.19 2.17 -2.50
CA ILE A 291 -1.81 2.59 -2.71
C ILE A 291 -1.58 2.62 -4.23
N PHE A 292 -1.50 3.82 -4.77
CA PHE A 292 -1.28 4.02 -6.20
C PHE A 292 0.16 4.44 -6.49
N GLY A 293 0.62 4.11 -7.69
CA GLY A 293 1.91 4.53 -8.20
C GLY A 293 1.78 5.40 -9.46
N GLY A 294 2.82 6.14 -9.74
CA GLY A 294 2.95 6.92 -10.96
C GLY A 294 4.41 7.33 -11.15
N SER A 295 4.88 7.35 -12.39
CA SER A 295 6.26 7.72 -12.75
C SER A 295 6.38 9.14 -13.30
N SER A 296 5.29 9.90 -13.30
CA SER A 296 5.29 11.31 -13.68
C SER A 296 4.22 12.10 -12.94
N PRO A 297 4.39 13.44 -12.83
CA PRO A 297 3.38 14.34 -12.27
C PRO A 297 2.01 14.21 -12.94
N GLU A 298 1.97 13.96 -14.25
CA GLU A 298 0.72 13.80 -15.03
C GLU A 298 -0.05 12.57 -14.57
N GLN A 299 0.63 11.45 -14.37
CA GLN A 299 0.02 10.22 -13.86
C GLN A 299 -0.53 10.39 -12.44
N VAL A 300 0.16 11.16 -11.59
CA VAL A 300 -0.34 11.51 -10.26
C VAL A 300 -1.60 12.36 -10.35
N ARG A 301 -1.59 13.44 -11.16
CA ARG A 301 -2.77 14.30 -11.36
C ARG A 301 -3.97 13.54 -11.89
N GLU A 302 -3.70 12.57 -12.76
CA GLU A 302 -4.74 11.73 -13.33
C GLU A 302 -5.31 10.76 -12.28
N SER A 303 -4.45 10.07 -11.53
CA SER A 303 -4.87 9.11 -10.51
C SER A 303 -5.67 9.76 -9.37
N VAL A 304 -5.32 10.98 -8.98
CA VAL A 304 -6.01 11.72 -7.90
C VAL A 304 -7.48 12.03 -8.25
N LYS A 305 -7.85 12.10 -9.52
CA LYS A 305 -9.25 12.30 -9.95
C LYS A 305 -10.18 11.19 -9.43
N ALA A 306 -9.65 9.99 -9.22
CA ALA A 306 -10.42 8.86 -8.67
C ALA A 306 -11.06 9.15 -7.30
N ALA A 307 -10.40 9.99 -6.48
CA ALA A 307 -10.88 10.30 -5.13
C ALA A 307 -12.18 11.11 -5.11
N ALA A 308 -12.50 11.82 -6.20
CA ALA A 308 -13.74 12.58 -6.34
C ALA A 308 -14.86 11.77 -7.02
N LEU A 309 -14.56 10.57 -7.50
CA LEU A 309 -15.52 9.75 -8.21
C LEU A 309 -16.34 8.92 -7.24
N VAL A 310 -17.66 9.05 -7.31
CA VAL A 310 -18.59 8.26 -6.53
C VAL A 310 -19.21 7.21 -7.44
N LEU A 311 -18.90 5.95 -7.18
CA LEU A 311 -19.52 4.81 -7.85
C LEU A 311 -20.71 4.32 -7.03
N THR A 312 -21.81 4.08 -7.69
CA THR A 312 -23.01 3.49 -7.07
C THR A 312 -22.77 2.02 -6.72
N PRO A 313 -23.57 1.43 -5.79
CA PRO A 313 -23.51 -0.01 -5.53
C PRO A 313 -23.71 -0.88 -6.77
N ALA A 314 -24.54 -0.44 -7.73
CA ALA A 314 -24.77 -1.14 -8.98
C ALA A 314 -23.53 -1.13 -9.88
N GLU A 315 -22.81 0.00 -9.98
CA GLU A 315 -21.57 0.11 -10.75
C GLU A 315 -20.44 -0.70 -10.10
N LEU A 316 -20.37 -0.72 -8.77
CA LEU A 316 -19.41 -1.58 -8.05
C LEU A 316 -19.69 -3.07 -8.32
N ALA A 317 -20.96 -3.48 -8.29
CA ALA A 317 -21.36 -4.83 -8.63
C ALA A 317 -21.05 -5.15 -10.10
N GLN A 318 -21.33 -4.23 -11.03
CA GLN A 318 -20.98 -4.39 -12.43
C GLN A 318 -19.48 -4.63 -12.65
N LEU A 319 -18.62 -3.94 -11.90
CA LEU A 319 -17.16 -4.13 -11.99
C LEU A 319 -16.70 -5.45 -11.36
N ARG A 320 -17.30 -5.85 -10.23
CA ARG A 320 -16.91 -7.04 -9.50
C ARG A 320 -17.39 -8.32 -10.17
N ASP A 321 -18.66 -8.34 -10.61
CA ASP A 321 -19.38 -9.54 -11.04
C ASP A 321 -19.32 -9.74 -12.58
N ALA A 322 -18.60 -8.86 -13.26
CA ALA A 322 -18.39 -8.90 -14.70
C ALA A 322 -17.71 -10.20 -15.19
#